data_dae3ffb303c24d300160c8e6e441d3a4
#
_entry.id   dae3ffb303c24d300160c8e6e441d3a4
#
_cell.length_a   1.000
_cell.length_b   1.000
_cell.length_c   1.000
_cell.angle_alpha   90.00
_cell.angle_beta   90.00
_cell.angle_gamma   90.00
#
_symmetry.space_group_name_H-M   'P 1'
#
loop_
_entity.id
_entity.type
_entity.pdbx_description
1 polymer ?
#
loop_
_entity_poly.entity_id
_entity_poly.type
_entity_poly.pdbx_seq_one_letter_code
_entity_poly.pdbx_strand_id
1 'polypeptide(L)' 'MDWRNQKYLTDKLAKELERKGMWRRAARRWLEVFDNAHDENVREAAARRRDYCQRRVTDFFNED' A
#
# COMPACT_ATOMS: atom_id res chain seq x y z
N MET A 1 12.87 4.20 -18.02
CA MET A 1 13.09 4.45 -16.86
C MET A 1 11.95 4.68 -16.01
N ASP A 2 12.00 4.21 -14.97
CA ASP A 2 10.87 4.13 -14.22
C ASP A 2 10.92 4.84 -12.95
N TRP A 3 11.71 5.90 -12.93
CA TRP A 3 11.78 6.68 -11.75
C TRP A 3 10.41 7.19 -11.34
N ARG A 4 9.50 7.34 -12.31
CA ARG A 4 8.16 7.76 -11.96
C ARG A 4 7.42 6.70 -11.19
N ASN A 5 7.57 5.47 -11.64
CA ASN A 5 6.92 4.38 -10.94
C ASN A 5 7.49 4.23 -9.56
N GLN A 6 8.78 4.41 -9.43
CA GLN A 6 9.37 4.35 -8.13
C GLN A 6 8.82 5.42 -7.22
N LYS A 7 8.61 6.60 -7.77
CA LYS A 7 8.08 7.68 -6.99
C LYS A 7 6.72 7.33 -6.42
N TYR A 8 5.89 6.69 -7.22
CA TYR A 8 4.57 6.34 -6.77
C TYR A 8 4.57 5.14 -5.84
N LEU A 9 5.43 4.19 -6.14
CA LEU A 9 5.51 3.00 -5.32
C LEU A 9 6.20 3.26 -4.01
N THR A 10 6.72 4.47 -3.85
CA THR A 10 7.43 4.78 -2.63
C THR A 10 6.70 5.84 -1.84
N ASP A 11 5.42 5.66 -1.66
CA ASP A 11 4.72 6.52 -0.74
C ASP A 11 5.36 6.31 0.62
N LYS A 12 6.05 7.31 1.10
CA LYS A 12 6.87 7.16 2.29
C LYS A 12 6.05 6.81 3.51
N LEU A 13 4.90 7.42 3.62
CA LEU A 13 4.07 7.16 4.79
C LEU A 13 3.58 5.72 4.79
N ALA A 14 3.12 5.24 3.64
CA ALA A 14 2.63 3.88 3.58
C ALA A 14 3.74 2.90 3.87
N LYS A 15 4.90 3.13 3.32
CA LYS A 15 6.02 2.22 3.54
C LYS A 15 6.48 2.25 4.99
N GLU A 16 6.44 3.41 5.59
CA GLU A 16 6.83 3.52 6.97
C GLU A 16 5.84 2.75 7.86
N LEU A 17 4.57 2.85 7.55
CA LEU A 17 3.57 2.12 8.30
C LEU A 17 3.76 0.62 8.15
N GLU A 18 4.09 0.18 6.94
CA GLU A 18 4.37 -1.24 6.73
C GLU A 18 5.57 -1.68 7.54
N ARG A 19 6.61 -0.86 7.52
CA ARG A 19 7.83 -1.21 8.23
C ARG A 19 7.57 -1.37 9.71
N LYS A 20 6.64 -0.58 10.24
CA LYS A 20 6.30 -0.66 11.65
C LYS A 20 5.27 -1.73 11.96
N GLY A 21 4.82 -2.45 10.95
CA GLY A 21 3.84 -3.48 11.17
C GLY A 21 2.42 -2.98 11.33
N MET A 22 2.19 -1.73 11.00
CA MET A 22 0.86 -1.15 11.11
C MET A 22 0.09 -1.39 9.82
N TRP A 23 -0.25 -2.65 9.62
CA TRP A 23 -0.77 -3.08 8.33
C TRP A 23 -2.12 -2.47 7.99
N ARG A 24 -2.98 -2.31 8.99
CA ARG A 24 -4.29 -1.74 8.74
C ARG A 24 -4.17 -0.30 8.28
N ARG A 25 -3.32 0.46 8.94
CA ARG A 25 -3.10 1.85 8.56
C ARG A 25 -2.42 1.94 7.21
N ALA A 26 -1.50 1.03 6.95
CA ALA A 26 -0.82 1.02 5.67
C ALA A 26 -1.81 0.76 4.54
N ALA A 27 -2.73 -0.18 4.76
CA ALA A 27 -3.73 -0.47 3.74
C ALA A 27 -4.58 0.74 3.47
N ARG A 28 -4.96 1.47 4.50
CA ARG A 28 -5.76 2.67 4.32
C ARG A 28 -4.98 3.73 3.55
N ARG A 29 -3.69 3.86 3.87
CA ARG A 29 -2.88 4.83 3.16
C ARG A 29 -2.75 4.47 1.68
N TRP A 30 -2.60 3.18 1.38
CA TRP A 30 -2.53 2.76 -0.01
C TRP A 30 -3.84 3.01 -0.74
N LEU A 31 -4.96 2.91 -0.04
CA LEU A 31 -6.24 3.24 -0.64
C LEU A 31 -6.29 4.71 -1.01
N GLU A 32 -5.75 5.59 -0.17
CA GLU A 32 -5.69 7.00 -0.50
C GLU A 32 -4.84 7.24 -1.73
N VAL A 33 -3.72 6.54 -1.82
CA VAL A 33 -2.87 6.65 -3.00
C VAL A 33 -3.64 6.22 -4.23
N PHE A 34 -4.39 5.14 -4.11
CA PHE A 34 -5.20 4.63 -5.21
C PHE A 34 -6.24 5.67 -5.63
N ASP A 35 -6.92 6.26 -4.65
CA ASP A 35 -7.99 7.21 -4.95
C ASP A 35 -7.46 8.47 -5.61
N ASN A 36 -6.25 8.87 -5.26
CA ASN A 36 -5.70 10.11 -5.79
C ASN A 36 -4.85 9.91 -7.02
N ALA A 37 -4.64 8.68 -7.43
CA ALA A 37 -3.77 8.42 -8.57
C ALA A 37 -4.48 8.73 -9.86
N HIS A 38 -3.77 9.40 -10.76
CA HIS A 38 -4.30 9.66 -12.09
C HIS A 38 -3.75 8.68 -13.10
N ASP A 39 -2.71 7.96 -12.73
CA ASP A 39 -2.05 7.03 -13.62
C ASP A 39 -2.54 5.63 -13.29
N GLU A 40 -2.94 4.90 -14.31
CA GLU A 40 -3.47 3.59 -14.11
C GLU A 40 -2.45 2.64 -13.51
N ASN A 41 -1.20 2.79 -13.87
CA ASN A 41 -0.16 1.94 -13.31
C ASN A 41 0.00 2.19 -11.81
N VAL A 42 -0.12 3.43 -11.41
CA VAL A 42 -0.04 3.78 -10.00
C VAL A 42 -1.22 3.19 -9.26
N ARG A 43 -2.40 3.31 -9.84
CA ARG A 43 -3.59 2.78 -9.20
C ARG A 43 -3.47 1.27 -9.02
N GLU A 44 -2.98 0.61 -10.03
CA GLU A 44 -2.86 -0.83 -9.95
C GLU A 44 -1.84 -1.23 -8.90
N ALA A 45 -0.72 -0.53 -8.86
CA ALA A 45 0.31 -0.84 -7.86
C ALA A 45 -0.20 -0.59 -6.45
N ALA A 46 -0.92 0.50 -6.26
CA ALA A 46 -1.46 0.80 -4.95
C ALA A 46 -2.51 -0.21 -4.54
N ALA A 47 -3.32 -0.64 -5.50
CA ALA A 47 -4.35 -1.64 -5.19
C ALA A 47 -3.71 -2.95 -4.76
N ARG A 48 -2.67 -3.36 -5.44
CA ARG A 48 -1.98 -4.59 -5.08
C ARG A 48 -1.35 -4.48 -3.70
N ARG A 49 -0.75 -3.35 -3.43
CA ARG A 49 -0.10 -3.20 -2.14
C ARG A 49 -1.11 -3.13 -1.02
N ARG A 50 -2.23 -2.48 -1.27
CA ARG A 50 -3.30 -2.45 -0.29
C ARG A 50 -3.80 -3.85 -0.01
N ASP A 51 -3.96 -4.65 -1.05
CA ASP A 51 -4.43 -6.00 -0.88
C ASP A 51 -3.44 -6.81 -0.05
N TYR A 52 -2.16 -6.63 -0.31
CA TYR A 52 -1.13 -7.29 0.46
C TYR A 52 -1.23 -6.93 1.94
N CYS A 53 -1.40 -5.65 2.23
CA CYS A 53 -1.49 -5.21 3.61
C CYS A 53 -2.74 -5.74 4.29
N GLN A 54 -3.85 -5.79 3.55
CA GLN A 54 -5.07 -6.32 4.12
C GLN A 54 -4.96 -7.79 4.44
N ARG A 55 -4.27 -8.52 3.62
CA ARG A 55 -4.05 -9.92 3.91
C ARG A 55 -3.22 -10.10 5.16
N ARG A 56 -2.25 -9.22 5.36
CA ARG A 56 -1.45 -9.31 6.57
C ARG A 56 -2.30 -9.06 7.80
N VAL A 57 -3.22 -8.13 7.72
CA VAL A 57 -4.12 -7.88 8.83
C VAL A 57 -4.95 -9.13 9.13
N THR A 58 -5.50 -9.71 8.08
CA THR A 58 -6.32 -10.90 8.23
C THR A 58 -5.52 -12.04 8.82
N ASP A 59 -4.32 -12.24 8.32
CA ASP A 59 -3.48 -13.32 8.81
C ASP A 59 -3.16 -13.12 10.28
N PHE A 60 -2.90 -11.89 10.66
CA PHE A 60 -2.58 -11.59 12.03
C PHE A 60 -3.73 -11.96 12.97
N PHE A 61 -4.95 -11.61 12.57
CA PHE A 61 -6.10 -11.89 13.42
C PHE A 61 -6.52 -13.35 13.36
N ASN A 62 -6.17 -14.05 12.30
CA ASN A 62 -6.54 -15.46 12.19
C ASN A 62 -5.49 -16.37 12.75
N GLU A 63 -4.47 -15.81 13.31
CA GLU A 63 -3.36 -16.59 13.71
C GLU A 63 -3.59 -17.33 14.99
N ASP A 64 -4.62 -17.13 15.64
CA ASP A 64 -4.85 -17.84 16.86
C ASP A 64 -5.15 -19.28 16.70
#